data_f7459b4183d368ef91e5a44fee508239
#
_entry.id   f7459b4183d368ef91e5a44fee508239
#
_cell.length_a   1.000
_cell.length_b   1.000
_cell.length_c   1.000
_cell.angle_alpha   90.00
_cell.angle_beta   90.00
_cell.angle_gamma   90.00
#
_symmetry.space_group_name_H-M   'P 1'
#
loop_
_entity.id
_entity.type
_entity.pdbx_description
1 polymer ?
#
loop_
_entity_poly.entity_id
_entity_poly.type
_entity_poly.pdbx_seq_one_letter_code
_entity_poly.pdbx_strand_id
1 'polypeptide(L)'
;NNSIEREACLNPAGWANYTPAAIIDKYRHPANAEEWDRYPNVDWEDELFKKVAMSYNTSVNVSGGTKVVNYFAAVDFVNEGDLFKSFENGRGYNSGFGYNRIHVRSHLDFHLTKTTKFSTNLFGSNAQRQLPWDMSDNDTGFWNSAYKSAPDAMRPIYSNGMWGWYAPRDADVPNSAYFLAVGGKEKRTTTKMTTDFILEQDLAMLTKGLRFKANFSMDYTFAENKRGLGDQYNDAQRVWVEPDTGNISYKFDPDT
;
A
#
# COMPACT_ATOMS: atom_id res chain seq x y z
N ASN A 1 -25.14 10.40 -24.25
CA ASN A 1 -26.37 9.58 -24.19
C ASN A 1 -27.17 9.63 -25.49
N ASN A 2 -27.18 10.75 -26.22
CA ASN A 2 -27.86 10.85 -27.52
C ASN A 2 -27.19 10.03 -28.64
N SER A 3 -25.94 9.58 -28.49
CA SER A 3 -25.24 8.79 -29.50
C SER A 3 -25.70 7.33 -29.48
N ILE A 4 -25.87 6.75 -28.30
CA ILE A 4 -26.30 5.36 -28.13
C ILE A 4 -27.75 5.19 -28.61
N GLU A 5 -28.63 6.13 -28.28
CA GLU A 5 -30.00 6.15 -28.78
C GLU A 5 -30.08 6.29 -30.32
N ARG A 6 -29.19 7.09 -30.92
CA ARG A 6 -29.09 7.24 -32.38
C ARG A 6 -28.59 5.97 -33.07
N GLU A 7 -27.58 5.31 -32.52
CA GLU A 7 -27.05 4.06 -33.08
C GLU A 7 -28.06 2.93 -32.97
N ALA A 8 -28.76 2.82 -31.84
CA ALA A 8 -29.85 1.86 -31.66
C ALA A 8 -30.97 2.08 -32.67
N CYS A 9 -31.33 3.33 -32.99
CA CYS A 9 -32.35 3.65 -33.99
C CYS A 9 -31.97 3.33 -35.45
N LEU A 10 -30.65 3.26 -35.72
CA LEU A 10 -30.14 3.01 -37.10
C LEU A 10 -29.85 1.53 -37.39
N ASN A 11 -29.73 0.69 -36.37
CA ASN A 11 -29.41 -0.75 -36.51
C ASN A 11 -30.42 -1.58 -35.73
N PRO A 12 -31.28 -2.41 -36.44
CA PRO A 12 -32.25 -3.26 -35.78
C PRO A 12 -31.65 -4.22 -34.73
N ALA A 13 -30.39 -4.66 -34.90
CA ALA A 13 -29.69 -5.45 -33.90
C ALA A 13 -29.32 -4.65 -32.65
N GLY A 14 -29.25 -3.30 -32.72
CA GLY A 14 -29.02 -2.43 -31.60
C GLY A 14 -30.21 -2.30 -30.64
N TRP A 15 -31.43 -2.56 -31.12
CA TRP A 15 -32.63 -2.51 -30.29
C TRP A 15 -32.65 -3.57 -29.18
N ALA A 16 -32.02 -4.72 -29.41
CA ALA A 16 -31.90 -5.77 -28.40
C ALA A 16 -31.07 -5.37 -27.18
N ASN A 17 -30.21 -4.36 -27.35
CA ASN A 17 -29.31 -3.84 -26.30
C ASN A 17 -29.73 -2.42 -25.82
N TYR A 18 -30.89 -1.94 -26.24
CA TYR A 18 -31.37 -0.62 -25.84
C TYR A 18 -31.83 -0.63 -24.37
N THR A 19 -31.22 0.18 -23.54
CA THR A 19 -31.64 0.38 -22.15
C THR A 19 -32.60 1.56 -22.10
N PRO A 20 -33.89 1.36 -21.70
CA PRO A 20 -34.88 2.42 -21.59
C PRO A 20 -34.41 3.56 -20.68
N ALA A 21 -34.78 4.81 -20.99
CA ALA A 21 -34.42 5.97 -20.19
C ALA A 21 -34.86 5.87 -18.71
N ALA A 22 -36.00 5.23 -18.46
CA ALA A 22 -36.50 4.97 -17.11
C ALA A 22 -35.58 4.02 -16.31
N ILE A 23 -34.91 3.08 -16.95
CA ILE A 23 -33.92 2.19 -16.33
C ILE A 23 -32.61 2.96 -16.11
N ILE A 24 -32.17 3.77 -17.07
CA ILE A 24 -30.98 4.64 -16.92
C ILE A 24 -31.18 5.60 -15.74
N ASP A 25 -32.40 6.10 -15.54
CA ASP A 25 -32.72 6.99 -14.42
C ASP A 25 -32.56 6.30 -13.06
N LYS A 26 -32.90 5.01 -12.95
CA LYS A 26 -32.67 4.21 -11.73
C LYS A 26 -31.20 4.08 -11.35
N TYR A 27 -30.30 3.91 -12.33
CA TYR A 27 -28.86 3.93 -12.09
C TYR A 27 -28.35 5.29 -11.60
N ARG A 28 -29.01 6.39 -12.01
CA ARG A 28 -28.63 7.77 -11.63
C ARG A 28 -29.26 8.20 -10.31
N HIS A 29 -30.48 7.78 -10.05
CA HIS A 29 -31.31 8.27 -8.95
C HIS A 29 -32.06 7.12 -8.25
N PRO A 30 -31.31 6.16 -7.63
CA PRO A 30 -31.95 5.05 -6.92
C PRO A 30 -32.81 5.59 -5.76
N ALA A 31 -34.03 5.12 -5.65
CA ALA A 31 -34.99 5.59 -4.65
C ALA A 31 -34.68 5.08 -3.23
N ASN A 32 -34.02 3.94 -3.12
CA ASN A 32 -33.68 3.30 -1.84
C ASN A 32 -32.46 2.37 -2.00
N ALA A 33 -32.02 1.76 -0.89
CA ALA A 33 -30.86 0.87 -0.88
C ALA A 33 -31.04 -0.39 -1.74
N GLU A 34 -32.26 -0.95 -1.80
CA GLU A 34 -32.58 -2.12 -2.63
C GLU A 34 -32.46 -1.77 -4.13
N GLU A 35 -32.99 -0.63 -4.53
CA GLU A 35 -32.86 -0.18 -5.91
C GLU A 35 -31.43 0.15 -6.27
N TRP A 36 -30.63 0.67 -5.34
CA TRP A 36 -29.20 0.86 -5.56
C TRP A 36 -28.42 -0.46 -5.66
N ASP A 37 -28.82 -1.49 -4.93
CA ASP A 37 -28.24 -2.81 -5.07
C ASP A 37 -28.52 -3.42 -6.46
N ARG A 38 -29.69 -3.14 -7.03
CA ARG A 38 -30.11 -3.61 -8.35
C ARG A 38 -29.52 -2.79 -9.49
N TYR A 39 -29.41 -1.48 -9.32
CA TYR A 39 -28.96 -0.53 -10.35
C TYR A 39 -27.74 0.26 -9.82
N PRO A 40 -26.58 -0.39 -9.61
CA PRO A 40 -25.41 0.27 -9.09
C PRO A 40 -24.85 1.30 -10.08
N ASN A 41 -24.34 2.41 -9.56
CA ASN A 41 -23.59 3.41 -10.30
C ASN A 41 -22.36 3.80 -9.48
N VAL A 42 -21.37 2.93 -9.50
CA VAL A 42 -20.19 2.98 -8.64
C VAL A 42 -19.10 3.81 -9.30
N ASP A 43 -18.67 4.86 -8.61
CA ASP A 43 -17.39 5.51 -8.91
C ASP A 43 -16.27 4.72 -8.22
N TRP A 44 -15.64 3.82 -8.97
CA TRP A 44 -14.60 2.94 -8.44
C TRP A 44 -13.34 3.68 -7.97
N GLU A 45 -13.03 4.85 -8.54
CA GLU A 45 -11.94 5.66 -8.05
C GLU A 45 -12.28 6.25 -6.68
N ASP A 46 -13.45 6.87 -6.55
CA ASP A 46 -13.89 7.42 -5.24
C ASP A 46 -14.11 6.32 -4.21
N GLU A 47 -14.53 5.12 -4.62
CA GLU A 47 -14.71 3.99 -3.72
C GLU A 47 -13.38 3.44 -3.17
N LEU A 48 -12.34 3.34 -3.99
CA LEU A 48 -11.07 2.70 -3.63
C LEU A 48 -10.07 3.65 -3.02
N PHE A 49 -10.03 4.91 -3.45
CA PHE A 49 -8.97 5.84 -3.10
C PHE A 49 -9.40 6.89 -2.09
N LYS A 50 -8.48 7.27 -1.24
CA LYS A 50 -8.57 8.47 -0.41
C LYS A 50 -8.30 9.69 -1.28
N LYS A 51 -8.98 10.79 -1.00
CA LYS A 51 -8.72 12.07 -1.68
C LYS A 51 -7.33 12.63 -1.38
N VAL A 52 -6.76 12.27 -0.23
CA VAL A 52 -5.43 12.71 0.21
C VAL A 52 -4.71 11.54 0.89
N ALA A 53 -3.49 11.26 0.46
CA ALA A 53 -2.54 10.42 1.18
C ALA A 53 -1.48 11.33 1.82
N MET A 54 -1.30 11.22 3.13
CA MET A 54 -0.32 12.02 3.86
C MET A 54 0.98 11.25 4.01
N SER A 55 2.09 11.90 3.65
CA SER A 55 3.43 11.42 3.92
C SER A 55 4.20 12.49 4.66
N TYR A 56 5.02 12.11 5.61
CA TYR A 56 5.85 13.06 6.33
C TYR A 56 7.26 12.52 6.58
N ASN A 57 8.18 13.45 6.61
CA ASN A 57 9.58 13.21 6.95
C ASN A 57 9.98 14.21 8.04
N THR A 58 10.50 13.70 9.14
CA THR A 58 10.96 14.51 10.27
C THR A 58 12.39 14.15 10.60
N SER A 59 13.23 15.16 10.77
CA SER A 59 14.63 14.99 11.12
C SER A 59 14.97 15.86 12.31
N VAL A 60 15.71 15.28 13.27
CA VAL A 60 16.28 15.98 14.40
C VAL A 60 17.76 15.66 14.45
N ASN A 61 18.59 16.68 14.66
CA ASN A 61 20.02 16.49 14.82
C ASN A 61 20.57 17.31 15.97
N VAL A 62 21.67 16.84 16.51
CA VAL A 62 22.46 17.52 17.54
C VAL A 62 23.93 17.39 17.21
N SER A 63 24.67 18.47 17.39
CA SER A 63 26.12 18.46 17.22
C SER A 63 26.77 19.35 18.28
N GLY A 64 27.99 19.03 18.60
CA GLY A 64 28.76 19.81 19.56
C GLY A 64 30.15 19.26 19.71
N GLY A 65 30.93 19.86 20.57
CA GLY A 65 32.28 19.42 20.81
C GLY A 65 32.96 20.05 22.00
N THR A 66 34.02 19.41 22.41
CA THR A 66 34.97 19.85 23.42
C THR A 66 36.38 19.80 22.83
N LYS A 67 37.39 20.09 23.61
CA LYS A 67 38.80 19.92 23.19
C LYS A 67 39.17 18.45 22.93
N VAL A 68 38.40 17.50 23.44
CA VAL A 68 38.69 16.04 23.39
C VAL A 68 37.77 15.31 22.47
N VAL A 69 36.52 15.74 22.34
CA VAL A 69 35.48 15.03 21.59
C VAL A 69 34.67 16.00 20.74
N ASN A 70 34.48 15.67 19.45
CA ASN A 70 33.44 16.25 18.62
C ASN A 70 32.38 15.20 18.34
N TYR A 71 31.12 15.60 18.36
CA TYR A 71 30.02 14.67 18.11
C TYR A 71 28.96 15.28 17.20
N PHE A 72 28.35 14.40 16.44
CA PHE A 72 27.15 14.65 15.67
C PHE A 72 26.23 13.44 15.82
N ALA A 73 24.96 13.67 16.04
CA ALA A 73 23.92 12.64 16.01
C ALA A 73 22.69 13.17 15.29
N ALA A 74 22.05 12.33 14.47
CA ALA A 74 20.80 12.66 13.80
C ALA A 74 19.87 11.45 13.78
N VAL A 75 18.57 11.73 13.87
CA VAL A 75 17.49 10.76 13.72
C VAL A 75 16.54 11.31 12.67
N ASP A 76 16.29 10.51 11.64
CA ASP A 76 15.32 10.82 10.59
C ASP A 76 14.19 9.78 10.65
N PHE A 77 12.95 10.24 10.61
CA PHE A 77 11.77 9.40 10.55
C PHE A 77 10.96 9.72 9.31
N VAL A 78 10.61 8.68 8.53
CA VAL A 78 9.78 8.77 7.32
C VAL A 78 8.56 7.91 7.52
N ASN A 79 7.39 8.45 7.20
CA ASN A 79 6.14 7.72 7.08
C ASN A 79 5.51 8.04 5.74
N GLU A 80 5.13 7.01 5.00
CA GLU A 80 4.38 7.14 3.76
C GLU A 80 2.99 6.53 3.99
N GLY A 81 1.97 7.36 3.77
CA GLY A 81 0.58 6.96 3.90
C GLY A 81 0.09 6.15 2.71
N ASP A 82 -1.00 5.44 2.93
CA ASP A 82 -1.69 4.65 1.92
C ASP A 82 -2.71 5.51 1.16
N LEU A 83 -2.69 5.42 -0.15
CA LEU A 83 -3.70 6.04 -1.03
C LEU A 83 -5.02 5.27 -0.99
N PHE A 84 -4.98 3.95 -0.80
CA PHE A 84 -6.19 3.14 -0.73
C PHE A 84 -6.99 3.38 0.55
N LYS A 85 -8.30 3.28 0.45
CA LYS A 85 -9.18 3.19 1.62
C LYS A 85 -8.98 1.85 2.33
N SER A 86 -9.29 1.82 3.61
CA SER A 86 -9.31 0.60 4.41
C SER A 86 -10.72 0.03 4.42
N PHE A 87 -10.85 -1.24 4.11
CA PHE A 87 -12.13 -1.96 4.15
C PHE A 87 -12.15 -2.90 5.36
N GLU A 88 -13.23 -2.83 6.12
CA GLU A 88 -13.42 -3.71 7.28
C GLU A 88 -13.67 -5.15 6.81
N ASN A 89 -12.99 -6.09 7.45
CA ASN A 89 -13.11 -7.52 7.15
C ASN A 89 -13.66 -8.35 8.33
N GLY A 90 -13.95 -7.71 9.46
CA GLY A 90 -14.40 -8.38 10.69
C GLY A 90 -13.34 -9.25 11.39
N ARG A 91 -12.08 -9.25 10.93
CA ARG A 91 -11.00 -10.15 11.39
C ARG A 91 -9.88 -9.44 12.14
N GLY A 92 -9.99 -8.14 12.33
CA GLY A 92 -9.07 -7.34 13.14
C GLY A 92 -7.69 -7.08 12.52
N TYR A 93 -7.54 -7.22 11.20
CA TYR A 93 -6.35 -6.79 10.47
C TYR A 93 -6.70 -5.84 9.33
N ASN A 94 -5.72 -5.04 8.91
CA ASN A 94 -5.81 -4.17 7.74
C ASN A 94 -4.81 -4.65 6.69
N SER A 95 -5.30 -4.97 5.50
CA SER A 95 -4.52 -5.41 4.35
C SER A 95 -3.84 -4.26 3.58
N GLY A 96 -4.06 -3.00 3.97
CA GLY A 96 -3.57 -1.81 3.26
C GLY A 96 -2.04 -1.72 3.20
N PHE A 97 -1.58 -0.76 2.41
CA PHE A 97 -0.17 -0.46 2.24
C PHE A 97 0.33 0.50 3.31
N GLY A 98 1.62 0.48 3.56
CA GLY A 98 2.26 1.43 4.46
C GLY A 98 3.78 1.28 4.44
N TYR A 99 4.47 2.39 4.64
CA TYR A 99 5.92 2.40 4.75
C TYR A 99 6.36 3.31 5.88
N ASN A 100 7.20 2.75 6.76
CA ASN A 100 7.84 3.49 7.83
C ASN A 100 9.34 3.22 7.81
N ARG A 101 10.13 4.26 8.01
CA ARG A 101 11.58 4.13 8.10
C ARG A 101 12.14 5.05 9.18
N ILE A 102 13.00 4.51 10.01
CA ILE A 102 13.83 5.28 10.93
C ILE A 102 15.30 5.14 10.51
N HIS A 103 15.99 6.27 10.42
CA HIS A 103 17.46 6.33 10.27
C HIS A 103 18.07 6.95 11.50
N VAL A 104 19.18 6.39 11.94
CA VAL A 104 20.03 6.95 12.99
C VAL A 104 21.42 7.09 12.42
N ARG A 105 22.01 8.26 12.60
CA ARG A 105 23.40 8.55 12.20
C ARG A 105 24.14 9.15 13.39
N SER A 106 25.35 8.68 13.60
CA SER A 106 26.24 9.24 14.60
C SER A 106 27.66 9.30 14.06
N HIS A 107 28.33 10.41 14.35
CA HIS A 107 29.74 10.60 14.08
C HIS A 107 30.41 11.13 15.34
N LEU A 108 31.45 10.44 15.79
CA LEU A 108 32.23 10.79 16.97
C LEU A 108 33.71 10.87 16.59
N ASP A 109 34.33 11.98 16.93
CA ASP A 109 35.76 12.22 16.79
C ASP A 109 36.39 12.39 18.17
N PHE A 110 37.30 11.51 18.54
CA PHE A 110 38.06 11.57 19.80
C PHE A 110 39.50 11.96 19.52
N HIS A 111 39.93 13.08 20.07
CA HIS A 111 41.32 13.47 20.12
C HIS A 111 41.96 12.83 21.34
N LEU A 112 42.44 11.56 21.19
CA LEU A 112 43.01 10.78 22.30
C LEU A 112 44.30 11.39 22.82
N THR A 113 45.12 11.88 21.89
CA THR A 113 46.37 12.63 22.18
C THR A 113 46.53 13.77 21.17
N LYS A 114 47.62 14.54 21.27
CA LYS A 114 47.92 15.56 20.25
C LYS A 114 48.26 14.97 18.88
N THR A 115 48.58 13.69 18.82
CA THR A 115 49.00 12.97 17.60
C THR A 115 48.06 11.81 17.21
N THR A 116 47.11 11.47 18.08
CA THR A 116 46.22 10.32 17.87
C THR A 116 44.79 10.78 17.82
N LYS A 117 44.10 10.47 16.72
CA LYS A 117 42.68 10.69 16.55
C LYS A 117 41.98 9.35 16.30
N PHE A 118 40.86 9.12 17.02
CA PHE A 118 40.00 7.97 16.77
C PHE A 118 38.62 8.51 16.37
N SER A 119 38.08 8.02 15.27
CA SER A 119 36.76 8.41 14.78
C SER A 119 35.88 7.17 14.62
N THR A 120 34.59 7.32 14.89
CA THR A 120 33.60 6.29 14.60
C THR A 120 32.37 6.89 13.92
N ASN A 121 31.93 6.22 12.85
CA ASN A 121 30.66 6.48 12.20
C ASN A 121 29.72 5.33 12.47
N LEU A 122 28.51 5.65 12.89
CA LEU A 122 27.42 4.71 13.01
C LEU A 122 26.27 5.16 12.11
N PHE A 123 25.83 4.27 11.24
CA PHE A 123 24.60 4.42 10.50
C PHE A 123 23.69 3.23 10.81
N GLY A 124 22.47 3.50 11.25
CA GLY A 124 21.42 2.51 11.45
C GLY A 124 20.18 2.87 10.64
N SER A 125 19.55 1.89 10.05
CA SER A 125 18.28 2.04 9.34
C SER A 125 17.37 0.87 9.65
N ASN A 126 16.12 1.15 10.02
CA ASN A 126 15.06 0.15 10.09
C ASN A 126 13.91 0.62 9.22
N ALA A 127 13.64 -0.12 8.16
CA ALA A 127 12.55 0.13 7.21
C ALA A 127 11.52 -0.97 7.32
N GLN A 128 10.25 -0.60 7.45
CA GLN A 128 9.12 -1.53 7.48
C GLN A 128 8.15 -1.18 6.37
N ARG A 129 7.92 -2.11 5.46
CA ARG A 129 6.88 -2.02 4.42
C ARG A 129 5.77 -3.00 4.75
N GLN A 130 4.54 -2.52 4.75
CA GLN A 130 3.34 -3.33 4.83
C GLN A 130 2.69 -3.36 3.46
N LEU A 131 2.18 -4.51 3.07
CA LEU A 131 1.41 -4.71 1.84
C LEU A 131 0.43 -5.86 2.06
N PRO A 132 -0.64 -5.96 1.25
CA PRO A 132 -1.48 -7.15 1.23
C PRO A 132 -0.62 -8.38 0.92
N TRP A 133 -0.95 -9.50 1.55
CA TRP A 133 -0.26 -10.75 1.30
C TRP A 133 -0.58 -11.27 -0.11
N ASP A 134 0.33 -12.03 -0.71
CA ASP A 134 0.26 -12.59 -2.06
C ASP A 134 0.30 -11.57 -3.21
N MET A 135 0.59 -10.33 -2.90
CA MET A 135 0.97 -9.36 -3.91
C MET A 135 2.49 -9.33 -4.00
N SER A 136 3.03 -10.15 -4.89
CA SER A 136 4.40 -9.91 -5.38
C SER A 136 4.44 -8.48 -5.91
N ASP A 137 5.38 -7.67 -5.61
CA ASP A 137 5.66 -6.28 -6.00
C ASP A 137 4.78 -5.63 -7.12
N ASN A 138 3.71 -6.31 -7.52
CA ASN A 138 2.74 -5.93 -8.54
C ASN A 138 1.40 -5.61 -7.89
N ASP A 139 1.17 -4.33 -7.63
CA ASP A 139 -0.07 -3.78 -7.07
C ASP A 139 -1.22 -3.64 -8.09
N THR A 140 -0.97 -4.02 -9.37
CA THR A 140 -1.93 -3.85 -10.48
C THR A 140 -3.30 -4.48 -10.19
N GLY A 141 -3.34 -5.59 -9.41
CA GLY A 141 -4.59 -6.24 -9.02
C GLY A 141 -5.54 -5.33 -8.25
N PHE A 142 -5.02 -4.43 -7.42
CA PHE A 142 -5.84 -3.50 -6.62
C PHE A 142 -6.33 -2.30 -7.43
N TRP A 143 -5.62 -1.92 -8.49
CA TRP A 143 -6.03 -0.87 -9.41
C TRP A 143 -7.09 -1.34 -10.41
N ASN A 144 -7.23 -2.65 -10.60
CA ASN A 144 -8.05 -3.20 -11.67
C ASN A 144 -9.51 -2.72 -11.65
N SER A 145 -10.14 -2.59 -10.47
CA SER A 145 -11.53 -2.11 -10.43
C SER A 145 -11.66 -0.67 -10.90
N ALA A 146 -10.69 0.20 -10.63
CA ALA A 146 -10.74 1.58 -11.10
C ALA A 146 -10.70 1.70 -12.63
N TYR A 147 -10.08 0.72 -13.32
CA TYR A 147 -9.88 0.78 -14.77
C TYR A 147 -10.73 -0.22 -15.57
N LYS A 148 -11.20 -1.29 -14.96
CA LYS A 148 -11.85 -2.41 -15.68
C LYS A 148 -13.28 -2.66 -15.25
N SER A 149 -13.69 -2.23 -14.06
CA SER A 149 -15.05 -2.45 -13.58
C SER A 149 -15.96 -1.34 -14.07
N ALA A 150 -16.99 -1.71 -14.81
CA ALA A 150 -18.01 -0.76 -15.20
C ALA A 150 -18.80 -0.28 -13.97
N PRO A 151 -19.24 0.98 -13.94
CA PRO A 151 -20.00 1.53 -12.80
C PRO A 151 -21.27 0.75 -12.47
N ASP A 152 -21.88 0.15 -13.49
CA ASP A 152 -23.16 -0.57 -13.43
C ASP A 152 -23.00 -2.09 -13.23
N ALA A 153 -21.77 -2.61 -13.12
CA ALA A 153 -21.54 -4.04 -13.04
C ALA A 153 -21.99 -4.64 -11.71
N MET A 154 -21.56 -4.04 -10.60
CA MET A 154 -21.85 -4.53 -9.24
C MET A 154 -21.49 -3.47 -8.20
N ARG A 155 -22.02 -3.63 -6.98
CA ARG A 155 -21.53 -2.87 -5.84
C ARG A 155 -20.27 -3.50 -5.23
N PRO A 156 -19.35 -2.71 -4.65
CA PRO A 156 -18.23 -3.26 -3.86
C PRO A 156 -18.73 -4.10 -2.67
N ILE A 157 -19.71 -3.56 -1.94
CA ILE A 157 -20.42 -4.19 -0.83
C ILE A 157 -21.90 -3.88 -1.01
N TYR A 158 -22.75 -4.89 -0.98
CA TYR A 158 -24.19 -4.75 -1.03
C TYR A 158 -24.79 -4.33 0.33
N SER A 159 -26.03 -3.87 0.34
CA SER A 159 -26.72 -3.41 1.56
C SER A 159 -26.86 -4.49 2.64
N ASN A 160 -26.82 -5.77 2.26
CA ASN A 160 -26.79 -6.92 3.16
C ASN A 160 -25.41 -7.20 3.78
N GLY A 161 -24.38 -6.40 3.46
CA GLY A 161 -23.00 -6.57 3.94
C GLY A 161 -22.17 -7.60 3.17
N MET A 162 -22.69 -8.21 2.13
CA MET A 162 -21.96 -9.18 1.30
C MET A 162 -21.16 -8.46 0.21
N TRP A 163 -19.99 -9.02 -0.09
CA TRP A 163 -19.11 -8.51 -1.15
C TRP A 163 -19.69 -8.76 -2.53
N GLY A 164 -19.50 -7.78 -3.42
CA GLY A 164 -19.94 -7.89 -4.80
C GLY A 164 -19.06 -8.83 -5.63
N TRP A 165 -19.73 -9.54 -6.52
CA TRP A 165 -19.16 -10.38 -7.57
C TRP A 165 -20.01 -10.27 -8.82
N TYR A 166 -19.43 -10.09 -10.00
CA TYR A 166 -20.17 -9.95 -11.24
C TYR A 166 -20.41 -11.31 -11.88
N ALA A 167 -21.56 -11.92 -11.62
CA ALA A 167 -21.91 -13.26 -12.08
C ALA A 167 -21.81 -13.49 -13.61
N PRO A 168 -22.19 -12.52 -14.49
CA PRO A 168 -22.13 -12.72 -15.93
C PRO A 168 -20.69 -12.89 -16.47
N ARG A 169 -19.67 -12.34 -15.79
CA ARG A 169 -18.27 -12.36 -16.23
C ARG A 169 -17.30 -12.35 -15.04
N ASP A 170 -17.22 -13.46 -14.33
CA ASP A 170 -16.42 -13.60 -13.10
C ASP A 170 -14.94 -13.21 -13.28
N ALA A 171 -14.33 -13.63 -14.39
CA ALA A 171 -12.89 -13.42 -14.61
C ALA A 171 -12.52 -11.99 -15.04
N ASP A 172 -13.45 -11.22 -15.56
CA ASP A 172 -13.17 -9.95 -16.24
C ASP A 172 -13.52 -8.70 -15.40
N VAL A 173 -14.27 -8.87 -14.32
CA VAL A 173 -14.75 -7.76 -13.49
C VAL A 173 -14.28 -7.94 -12.04
N PRO A 174 -13.10 -7.41 -11.69
CA PRO A 174 -12.56 -7.55 -10.35
C PRO A 174 -13.29 -6.65 -9.34
N ASN A 175 -13.37 -7.10 -8.08
CA ASN A 175 -13.75 -6.28 -6.93
C ASN A 175 -12.51 -6.00 -6.08
N SER A 176 -11.83 -4.90 -6.34
CA SER A 176 -10.60 -4.54 -5.62
C SER A 176 -10.85 -4.19 -4.16
N ALA A 177 -12.05 -3.73 -3.78
CA ALA A 177 -12.43 -3.50 -2.39
C ALA A 177 -12.43 -4.82 -1.59
N TYR A 178 -12.95 -5.90 -2.19
CA TYR A 178 -12.88 -7.23 -1.62
C TYR A 178 -11.42 -7.67 -1.39
N PHE A 179 -10.56 -7.54 -2.40
CA PHE A 179 -9.15 -7.93 -2.26
C PHE A 179 -8.42 -7.09 -1.21
N LEU A 180 -8.69 -5.79 -1.13
CA LEU A 180 -8.13 -4.92 -0.08
C LEU A 180 -8.65 -5.27 1.32
N ALA A 181 -9.85 -5.83 1.45
CA ALA A 181 -10.37 -6.28 2.73
C ALA A 181 -9.74 -7.60 3.19
N VAL A 182 -9.68 -8.60 2.29
CA VAL A 182 -9.38 -9.98 2.66
C VAL A 182 -8.00 -10.48 2.21
N GLY A 183 -7.23 -9.65 1.52
CA GLY A 183 -5.93 -10.01 0.96
C GLY A 183 -4.82 -10.34 1.96
N GLY A 184 -5.13 -10.36 3.26
CA GLY A 184 -4.14 -10.65 4.28
C GLY A 184 -3.14 -9.50 4.50
N LYS A 185 -2.05 -9.81 5.18
CA LYS A 185 -1.03 -8.84 5.55
C LYS A 185 0.36 -9.43 5.42
N GLU A 186 1.20 -8.77 4.67
CA GLU A 186 2.64 -9.04 4.65
C GLU A 186 3.39 -7.83 5.23
N LYS A 187 4.33 -8.10 6.13
CA LYS A 187 5.21 -7.08 6.70
C LYS A 187 6.66 -7.45 6.38
N ARG A 188 7.31 -6.62 5.57
CA ARG A 188 8.72 -6.73 5.23
C ARG A 188 9.52 -5.74 6.07
N THR A 189 10.45 -6.23 6.86
CA THR A 189 11.35 -5.41 7.68
C THR A 189 12.77 -5.57 7.17
N THR A 190 13.45 -4.47 6.92
CA THR A 190 14.87 -4.45 6.58
C THR A 190 15.60 -3.57 7.58
N THR A 191 16.51 -4.17 8.33
CA THR A 191 17.40 -3.47 9.24
C THR A 191 18.82 -3.49 8.67
N LYS A 192 19.42 -2.30 8.56
CA LYS A 192 20.81 -2.14 8.12
C LYS A 192 21.58 -1.40 9.19
N MET A 193 22.80 -1.81 9.41
CA MET A 193 23.73 -1.14 10.31
C MET A 193 25.12 -1.14 9.65
N THR A 194 25.71 0.04 9.55
CA THR A 194 27.08 0.25 9.08
C THR A 194 27.85 0.95 10.18
N THR A 195 29.00 0.45 10.52
CA THR A 195 29.89 1.04 11.53
C THR A 195 31.29 1.11 11.00
N ASP A 196 31.89 2.30 11.06
CA ASP A 196 33.29 2.53 10.72
C ASP A 196 34.08 2.94 11.96
N PHE A 197 35.26 2.36 12.11
CA PHE A 197 36.25 2.75 13.11
C PHE A 197 37.52 3.19 12.39
N ILE A 198 37.92 4.42 12.64
CA ILE A 198 39.06 5.05 11.97
C ILE A 198 40.05 5.50 13.03
N LEU A 199 41.27 4.99 12.91
CA LEU A 199 42.41 5.41 13.74
C LEU A 199 43.40 6.18 12.89
N GLU A 200 43.72 7.38 13.26
CA GLU A 200 44.74 8.23 12.63
C GLU A 200 45.84 8.54 13.65
N GLN A 201 47.06 8.31 13.26
CA GLN A 201 48.25 8.54 14.07
C GLN A 201 49.27 9.38 13.29
N ASP A 202 49.63 10.54 13.83
CA ASP A 202 50.79 11.29 13.33
C ASP A 202 52.07 10.68 13.85
N LEU A 203 52.92 10.29 12.93
CA LEU A 203 54.23 9.65 13.18
C LEU A 203 55.40 10.61 12.84
N ALA A 204 55.16 11.91 12.88
CA ALA A 204 56.16 12.94 12.61
C ALA A 204 57.41 12.81 13.51
N MET A 205 57.25 12.11 14.65
CA MET A 205 58.38 11.81 15.57
C MET A 205 59.39 10.82 14.94
N LEU A 206 58.92 9.99 13.99
CA LEU A 206 59.83 9.05 13.27
C LEU A 206 60.34 9.69 11.98
N THR A 207 59.45 10.32 11.23
CA THR A 207 59.76 10.97 9.94
C THR A 207 58.77 12.08 9.68
N LYS A 208 59.27 13.29 9.38
CA LYS A 208 58.47 14.46 9.11
C LYS A 208 57.45 14.19 7.98
N GLY A 209 56.14 14.42 8.29
CA GLY A 209 55.04 14.20 7.35
C GLY A 209 54.52 12.77 7.28
N LEU A 210 55.07 11.82 8.01
CA LEU A 210 54.58 10.45 8.08
C LEU A 210 53.28 10.40 8.91
N ARG A 211 52.26 9.78 8.36
CA ARG A 211 50.97 9.53 9.03
C ARG A 211 50.54 8.09 8.79
N PHE A 212 49.95 7.49 9.80
CA PHE A 212 49.33 6.17 9.72
C PHE A 212 47.81 6.34 9.82
N LYS A 213 47.04 5.66 8.98
CA LYS A 213 45.59 5.57 9.02
C LYS A 213 45.15 4.14 8.89
N ALA A 214 44.34 3.68 9.83
CA ALA A 214 43.65 2.40 9.75
C ALA A 214 42.16 2.64 9.73
N ASN A 215 41.45 1.89 8.91
CA ASN A 215 40.00 1.89 8.85
C ASN A 215 39.50 0.44 8.95
N PHE A 216 38.52 0.23 9.84
CA PHE A 216 37.76 -1.01 9.95
C PHE A 216 36.29 -0.71 9.78
N SER A 217 35.66 -1.34 8.81
CA SER A 217 34.22 -1.15 8.51
C SER A 217 33.46 -2.47 8.71
N MET A 218 32.30 -2.40 9.28
CA MET A 218 31.39 -3.52 9.46
C MET A 218 30.00 -3.15 8.94
N ASP A 219 29.49 -3.96 8.02
CA ASP A 219 28.13 -3.85 7.48
C ASP A 219 27.29 -5.05 7.91
N TYR A 220 26.10 -4.79 8.39
CA TYR A 220 25.12 -5.78 8.77
C TYR A 220 23.79 -5.48 8.11
N THR A 221 23.16 -6.48 7.49
CA THR A 221 21.81 -6.37 6.95
C THR A 221 20.99 -7.57 7.42
N PHE A 222 19.85 -7.28 8.03
CA PHE A 222 18.86 -8.26 8.41
C PHE A 222 17.56 -7.95 7.66
N ALA A 223 17.01 -8.97 6.97
CA ALA A 223 15.73 -8.88 6.28
C ALA A 223 14.77 -9.94 6.85
N GLU A 224 13.56 -9.52 7.19
CA GLU A 224 12.52 -10.37 7.72
C GLU A 224 11.21 -10.13 6.97
N ASN A 225 10.55 -11.22 6.55
CA ASN A 225 9.21 -11.19 5.97
C ASN A 225 8.25 -11.93 6.90
N LYS A 226 7.30 -11.19 7.47
CA LYS A 226 6.18 -11.73 8.26
C LYS A 226 4.93 -11.73 7.42
N ARG A 227 4.35 -12.91 7.21
CA ARG A 227 3.11 -13.10 6.46
C ARG A 227 2.00 -13.48 7.42
N GLY A 228 0.88 -12.76 7.31
CA GLY A 228 -0.38 -13.17 7.90
C GLY A 228 -1.18 -13.99 6.87
N LEU A 229 -2.11 -14.78 7.36
CA LEU A 229 -3.03 -15.52 6.49
C LEU A 229 -3.94 -14.51 5.76
N GLY A 230 -4.04 -14.67 4.45
CA GLY A 230 -5.07 -14.01 3.65
C GLY A 230 -6.33 -14.87 3.63
N ASP A 231 -7.47 -14.20 3.69
CA ASP A 231 -8.77 -14.89 3.66
C ASP A 231 -9.35 -15.02 2.25
N GLN A 232 -8.65 -14.54 1.24
CA GLN A 232 -9.09 -14.63 -0.15
C GLN A 232 -9.30 -16.08 -0.64
N TYR A 233 -8.61 -17.05 -0.02
CA TYR A 233 -8.75 -18.46 -0.32
C TYR A 233 -9.73 -19.19 0.61
N ASN A 234 -10.20 -18.54 1.66
CA ASN A 234 -11.26 -19.07 2.54
C ASN A 234 -12.65 -18.62 2.09
N ASP A 235 -12.75 -18.14 0.90
CA ASP A 235 -13.92 -17.87 0.10
C ASP A 235 -15.09 -17.26 0.88
N ALA A 236 -14.89 -16.01 1.33
CA ALA A 236 -16.02 -15.22 1.79
C ALA A 236 -17.06 -15.17 0.67
N GLN A 237 -18.30 -15.53 1.00
CA GLN A 237 -19.40 -15.54 0.04
C GLN A 237 -19.50 -14.18 -0.63
N ARG A 238 -19.61 -14.19 -1.94
CA ARG A 238 -19.81 -13.02 -2.79
C ARG A 238 -21.09 -13.16 -3.55
N VAL A 239 -21.76 -12.07 -3.82
CA VAL A 239 -23.10 -12.05 -4.44
C VAL A 239 -23.17 -11.06 -5.59
N TRP A 240 -24.13 -11.29 -6.47
CA TRP A 240 -24.55 -10.35 -7.49
C TRP A 240 -26.07 -10.26 -7.46
N VAL A 241 -26.58 -9.03 -7.51
CA VAL A 241 -28.01 -8.77 -7.58
C VAL A 241 -28.35 -8.48 -9.04
N GLU A 242 -29.19 -9.31 -9.62
CA GLU A 242 -29.62 -9.15 -10.99
C GLU A 242 -30.52 -7.91 -11.13
N PRO A 243 -30.19 -6.98 -12.04
CA PRO A 243 -30.94 -5.72 -12.15
C PRO A 243 -32.42 -5.91 -12.48
N ASP A 244 -32.75 -6.79 -13.40
CA ASP A 244 -34.11 -6.93 -13.89
C ASP A 244 -35.06 -7.63 -12.90
N THR A 245 -34.59 -8.67 -12.24
CA THR A 245 -35.41 -9.50 -11.36
C THR A 245 -35.22 -9.18 -9.88
N GLY A 246 -34.05 -8.67 -9.50
CA GLY A 246 -33.63 -8.51 -8.10
C GLY A 246 -33.18 -9.83 -7.45
N ASN A 247 -33.05 -10.91 -8.23
CA ASN A 247 -32.57 -12.18 -7.72
C ASN A 247 -31.09 -12.07 -7.31
N ILE A 248 -30.72 -12.80 -6.24
CA ILE A 248 -29.35 -12.84 -5.73
C ILE A 248 -28.71 -14.11 -6.26
N SER A 249 -27.61 -13.93 -7.03
CA SER A 249 -26.73 -15.01 -7.43
C SER A 249 -25.57 -15.09 -6.43
N TYR A 250 -25.31 -16.26 -5.92
CA TYR A 250 -24.19 -16.54 -5.02
C TYR A 250 -23.01 -17.09 -5.79
N LYS A 251 -21.78 -16.64 -5.47
CA LYS A 251 -20.58 -17.18 -6.11
C LYS A 251 -20.35 -18.65 -5.73
N PHE A 252 -20.62 -18.97 -4.49
CA PHE A 252 -20.61 -20.35 -3.99
C PHE A 252 -22.04 -20.72 -3.59
N ASP A 253 -22.50 -21.85 -4.10
CA ASP A 253 -23.84 -22.33 -3.79
C ASP A 253 -23.95 -22.60 -2.28
N PRO A 254 -24.86 -21.91 -1.56
CA PRO A 254 -25.01 -22.09 -0.12
C PRO A 254 -25.56 -23.47 0.27
N ASP A 255 -26.09 -24.24 -0.71
CA ASP A 255 -26.72 -25.55 -0.50
C ASP A 255 -25.76 -26.72 -0.85
N THR A 256 -24.51 -26.42 -1.29
CA THR A 256 -23.45 -27.44 -1.53
C THR A 256 -22.32 -27.32 -0.55
#